data_3f3511c1e9753ab476d179a7a363b6b0
#
_entry.id   3f3511c1e9753ab476d179a7a363b6b0
#
_cell.length_a   1.000
_cell.length_b   1.000
_cell.length_c   1.000
_cell.angle_alpha   90.00
_cell.angle_beta   90.00
_cell.angle_gamma   90.00
#
_symmetry.space_group_name_H-M   'P 1'
#
loop_
_entity.id
_entity.type
_entity.pdbx_description
1 polymer ?
#
loop_
_entity_poly.entity_id
_entity_poly.type
_entity_poly.pdbx_seq_one_letter_code
_entity_poly.pdbx_strand_id
1 'polypeptide(L)'
;MQREILPAVYILASRRNGTLYVGVTSDLLARIHQHREGRIPGFTRDYGVKRLVWFERHATMDEAILREKRIKKWNRAWKLELIEHGNPGWRDLAEDFGFEPLR
;
A
#
# COMPACT_ATOMS: atom_id res chain seq x y z
N MET A 1 -2.78 18.38 -19.35
CA MET A 1 -1.54 17.88 -18.74
C MET A 1 -1.73 16.42 -18.33
N GLN A 2 -0.86 15.55 -18.77
CA GLN A 2 -0.97 14.13 -18.43
C GLN A 2 -0.26 13.86 -17.11
N ARG A 3 -0.91 13.08 -16.26
CA ARG A 3 -0.30 12.61 -15.03
C ARG A 3 0.62 11.44 -15.35
N GLU A 4 1.85 11.49 -14.85
CA GLU A 4 2.76 10.37 -14.96
C GLU A 4 2.32 9.27 -13.99
N ILE A 5 2.12 8.06 -14.49
CA ILE A 5 1.72 6.92 -13.70
C ILE A 5 2.88 5.93 -13.66
N LEU A 6 3.45 5.76 -12.46
CA LEU A 6 4.55 4.84 -12.25
C LEU A 6 4.08 3.61 -11.48
N PRO A 7 4.69 2.44 -11.77
CA PRO A 7 4.46 1.26 -10.94
C PRO A 7 4.84 1.54 -9.48
N ALA A 8 4.15 0.90 -8.57
CA ALA A 8 4.42 1.08 -7.16
C ALA A 8 4.24 -0.22 -6.38
N VAL A 9 5.07 -0.38 -5.35
CA VAL A 9 4.87 -1.34 -4.29
C VAL A 9 4.21 -0.60 -3.13
N TYR A 10 3.29 -1.24 -2.45
CA TYR A 10 2.57 -0.58 -1.35
C TYR A 10 2.29 -1.56 -0.22
N ILE A 11 2.09 -1.00 0.97
CA ILE A 11 1.64 -1.76 2.13
C ILE A 11 0.36 -1.12 2.64
N LEU A 12 -0.69 -1.94 2.80
CA LEU A 12 -1.91 -1.55 3.47
C LEU A 12 -1.94 -2.17 4.85
N ALA A 13 -2.58 -1.48 5.80
CA ALA A 13 -2.79 -1.99 7.15
C ALA A 13 -4.26 -1.86 7.52
N SER A 14 -4.73 -2.75 8.39
CA SER A 14 -6.08 -2.62 8.95
C SER A 14 -6.14 -1.48 9.97
N ARG A 15 -5.05 -1.26 10.69
CA ARG A 15 -4.87 -0.22 11.70
C ARG A 15 -3.40 -0.20 12.10
N ARG A 16 -3.02 0.72 12.99
CA ARG A 16 -1.66 0.72 13.54
C ARG A 16 -1.35 -0.64 14.18
N ASN A 17 -0.22 -1.22 13.82
CA ASN A 17 0.23 -2.54 14.27
C ASN A 17 -0.77 -3.67 13.94
N GLY A 18 -1.66 -3.43 13.00
CA GLY A 18 -2.65 -4.42 12.60
C GLY A 18 -2.17 -5.36 11.50
N THR A 19 -3.14 -5.95 10.80
CA THR A 19 -2.87 -6.84 9.67
C THR A 19 -2.27 -6.06 8.50
N LEU A 20 -1.24 -6.61 7.88
CA LEU A 20 -0.55 -5.99 6.75
C LEU A 20 -0.83 -6.75 5.45
N TYR A 21 -0.88 -6.00 4.36
CA TYR A 21 -0.95 -6.54 3.01
C TYR A 21 0.09 -5.82 2.14
N VAL A 22 0.96 -6.59 1.50
CA VAL A 22 1.96 -6.05 0.56
C VAL A 22 1.47 -6.32 -0.85
N GLY A 23 1.42 -5.28 -1.68
CA GLY A 23 0.95 -5.40 -3.05
C GLY A 23 1.83 -4.63 -4.03
N VAL A 24 1.59 -4.89 -5.31
CA VAL A 24 2.25 -4.20 -6.40
C VAL A 24 1.19 -3.82 -7.44
N THR A 25 1.34 -2.65 -8.05
CA THR A 25 0.38 -2.16 -9.02
C THR A 25 1.05 -1.28 -10.07
N SER A 26 0.46 -1.22 -11.25
CA SER A 26 0.87 -0.25 -12.27
C SER A 26 0.26 1.13 -12.03
N ASP A 27 -0.76 1.24 -11.18
CA ASP A 27 -1.43 2.52 -10.88
C ASP A 27 -1.90 2.52 -9.42
N LEU A 28 -1.13 3.20 -8.57
CA LEU A 28 -1.36 3.20 -7.13
C LEU A 28 -2.73 3.79 -6.76
N LEU A 29 -3.08 4.94 -7.32
CA LEU A 29 -4.33 5.62 -6.95
C LEU A 29 -5.55 4.80 -7.35
N ALA A 30 -5.53 4.22 -8.55
CA ALA A 30 -6.62 3.35 -9.01
C ALA A 30 -6.76 2.13 -8.11
N ARG A 31 -5.62 1.53 -7.71
CA ARG A 31 -5.63 0.34 -6.86
C ARG A 31 -6.15 0.64 -5.45
N ILE A 32 -5.76 1.77 -4.87
CA ILE A 32 -6.27 2.19 -3.55
C ILE A 32 -7.78 2.40 -3.60
N HIS A 33 -8.26 3.03 -4.65
CA HIS A 33 -9.70 3.24 -4.86
C HIS A 33 -10.45 1.90 -4.88
N GLN A 34 -9.92 0.92 -5.60
CA GLN A 34 -10.50 -0.42 -5.67
C GLN A 34 -10.52 -1.12 -4.30
N HIS A 35 -9.44 -1.00 -3.52
CA HIS A 35 -9.40 -1.56 -2.17
C HIS A 35 -10.43 -0.90 -1.26
N ARG A 36 -10.56 0.43 -1.33
CA ARG A 36 -11.50 1.17 -0.49
C ARG A 36 -12.95 0.85 -0.78
N GLU A 37 -13.27 0.59 -2.05
CA GLU A 37 -14.61 0.21 -2.45
C GLU A 37 -14.91 -1.28 -2.27
N GLY A 38 -13.93 -2.07 -1.83
CA GLY A 38 -14.10 -3.50 -1.66
C GLY A 38 -14.22 -4.26 -2.97
N ARG A 39 -13.74 -3.69 -4.07
CA ARG A 39 -13.83 -4.33 -5.40
C ARG A 39 -12.83 -5.46 -5.60
N ILE A 40 -11.77 -5.50 -4.78
CA ILE A 40 -10.78 -6.57 -4.86
C ILE A 40 -11.20 -7.62 -3.84
N PRO A 41 -11.69 -8.79 -4.27
CA PRO A 41 -12.15 -9.83 -3.35
C PRO A 41 -10.96 -10.46 -2.64
N GLY A 42 -11.24 -11.06 -1.47
CA GLY A 42 -10.25 -11.82 -0.71
C GLY A 42 -9.77 -11.09 0.51
N PHE A 43 -8.50 -11.29 0.83
CA PHE A 43 -7.91 -10.93 2.12
C PHE A 43 -8.14 -9.48 2.55
N THR A 44 -7.83 -8.50 1.69
CA THR A 44 -7.92 -7.10 2.10
C THR A 44 -9.35 -6.67 2.38
N ARG A 45 -10.30 -7.13 1.56
CA ARG A 45 -11.72 -6.83 1.76
C ARG A 45 -12.25 -7.50 3.03
N ASP A 46 -11.92 -8.77 3.23
CA ASP A 46 -12.48 -9.57 4.31
C ASP A 46 -11.96 -9.14 5.69
N TYR A 47 -10.73 -8.62 5.75
CA TYR A 47 -10.11 -8.18 7.00
C TYR A 47 -10.03 -6.67 7.17
N GLY A 48 -10.68 -5.90 6.29
CA GLY A 48 -10.72 -4.44 6.39
C GLY A 48 -9.36 -3.78 6.28
N VAL A 49 -8.48 -4.30 5.43
CA VAL A 49 -7.11 -3.79 5.25
C VAL A 49 -7.12 -2.72 4.17
N LYS A 50 -7.30 -1.47 4.55
CA LYS A 50 -7.53 -0.36 3.62
C LYS A 50 -6.64 0.86 3.83
N ARG A 51 -5.94 0.97 4.95
CA ARG A 51 -5.10 2.12 5.27
C ARG A 51 -3.77 2.01 4.52
N LEU A 52 -3.44 3.01 3.71
CA LEU A 52 -2.16 3.05 3.00
C LEU A 52 -1.10 3.57 3.96
N VAL A 53 -0.16 2.72 4.36
CA VAL A 53 0.85 3.10 5.36
C VAL A 53 2.25 3.24 4.79
N TRP A 54 2.48 2.73 3.57
CA TRP A 54 3.76 2.84 2.89
C TRP A 54 3.59 2.59 1.39
N PHE A 55 4.35 3.30 0.56
CA PHE A 55 4.45 2.99 -0.86
C PHE A 55 5.81 3.44 -1.40
N GLU A 56 6.18 2.84 -2.52
CA GLU A 56 7.44 3.17 -3.20
C GLU A 56 7.21 3.05 -4.71
N ARG A 57 7.52 4.11 -5.45
CA ARG A 57 7.39 4.10 -6.90
C ARG A 57 8.67 3.59 -7.55
N HIS A 58 8.49 2.91 -8.68
CA HIS A 58 9.58 2.35 -9.47
C HIS A 58 9.47 2.81 -10.91
N ALA A 59 10.61 2.81 -11.63
CA ALA A 59 10.63 3.19 -13.04
C ALA A 59 9.94 2.14 -13.91
N THR A 60 10.04 0.87 -13.53
CA THR A 60 9.46 -0.23 -14.32
C THR A 60 8.66 -1.17 -13.45
N MET A 61 7.72 -1.88 -14.08
CA MET A 61 6.91 -2.88 -13.39
C MET A 61 7.77 -4.06 -12.91
N ASP A 62 8.79 -4.44 -13.68
CA ASP A 62 9.69 -5.53 -13.29
C ASP A 62 10.42 -5.23 -11.98
N GLU A 63 10.90 -4.01 -11.82
CA GLU A 63 11.54 -3.57 -10.58
C GLU A 63 10.56 -3.60 -9.40
N ALA A 64 9.35 -3.12 -9.63
CA ALA A 64 8.32 -3.08 -8.60
C ALA A 64 7.94 -4.51 -8.16
N ILE A 65 7.75 -5.42 -9.10
CA ILE A 65 7.43 -6.81 -8.80
C ILE A 65 8.54 -7.47 -7.97
N LEU A 66 9.80 -7.24 -8.35
CA LEU A 66 10.93 -7.80 -7.61
C LEU A 66 10.98 -7.29 -6.17
N ARG A 67 10.74 -5.99 -5.98
CA ARG A 67 10.71 -5.37 -4.65
C ARG A 67 9.56 -5.93 -3.81
N GLU A 68 8.38 -6.06 -4.38
CA GLU A 68 7.22 -6.63 -3.71
C GLU A 68 7.51 -8.06 -3.22
N LYS A 69 8.09 -8.89 -4.07
CA LYS A 69 8.44 -10.26 -3.71
C LYS A 69 9.42 -10.32 -2.55
N ARG A 70 10.40 -9.42 -2.53
CA ARG A 70 11.38 -9.34 -1.44
C ARG A 70 10.72 -8.95 -0.13
N ILE A 71 9.90 -7.90 -0.15
CA ILE A 71 9.22 -7.43 1.06
C ILE A 71 8.26 -8.49 1.60
N LYS A 72 7.57 -9.21 0.74
CA LYS A 72 6.67 -10.29 1.16
C LYS A 72 7.39 -11.39 1.95
N LYS A 73 8.67 -11.61 1.67
CA LYS A 73 9.48 -12.62 2.36
C LYS A 73 10.06 -12.13 3.69
N TRP A 74 10.02 -10.82 3.96
CA TRP A 74 10.53 -10.27 5.20
C TRP A 74 9.69 -10.73 6.38
N ASN A 75 10.31 -10.83 7.55
CA ASN A 75 9.55 -11.00 8.78
C ASN A 75 8.74 -9.74 9.10
N ARG A 76 7.82 -9.87 10.04
CA ARG A 76 6.95 -8.74 10.40
C ARG A 76 7.73 -7.54 10.92
N ALA A 77 8.76 -7.78 11.75
CA ALA A 77 9.54 -6.69 12.34
C ALA A 77 10.16 -5.79 11.26
N TRP A 78 10.67 -6.37 10.19
CA TRP A 78 11.27 -5.61 9.10
C TRP A 78 10.22 -4.78 8.34
N LYS A 79 9.03 -5.33 8.16
CA LYS A 79 7.93 -4.58 7.53
C LYS A 79 7.52 -3.40 8.39
N LEU A 80 7.44 -3.58 9.70
CA LEU A 80 7.13 -2.50 10.63
C LEU A 80 8.18 -1.39 10.60
N GLU A 81 9.47 -1.75 10.56
CA GLU A 81 10.55 -0.77 10.44
C GLU A 81 10.43 0.04 9.14
N LEU A 82 10.13 -0.64 8.02
CA LEU A 82 9.97 0.04 6.74
C LEU A 82 8.85 1.08 6.81
N ILE A 83 7.72 0.71 7.38
CA ILE A 83 6.57 1.61 7.54
C ILE A 83 6.96 2.79 8.44
N GLU A 84 7.50 2.51 9.61
CA GLU A 84 7.72 3.52 10.64
C GLU A 84 8.89 4.45 10.32
N HIS A 85 9.82 4.03 9.46
CA HIS A 85 10.90 4.91 9.00
C HIS A 85 10.36 6.17 8.32
N GLY A 86 9.35 6.04 7.48
CA GLY A 86 8.75 7.18 6.77
C GLY A 86 7.39 7.62 7.29
N ASN A 87 6.75 6.80 8.12
CA ASN A 87 5.40 7.05 8.61
C ASN A 87 5.24 6.53 10.05
N PRO A 88 5.93 7.16 11.02
CA PRO A 88 5.91 6.65 12.40
C PRO A 88 4.52 6.65 13.04
N GLY A 89 3.64 7.52 12.58
CA GLY A 89 2.27 7.59 13.10
C GLY A 89 1.28 6.63 12.45
N TRP A 90 1.70 5.84 11.46
CA TRP A 90 0.81 4.96 10.70
C TRP A 90 -0.36 5.71 10.08
N ARG A 91 -0.10 6.93 9.63
CA ARG A 91 -1.09 7.78 9.01
C ARG A 91 -1.53 7.18 7.67
N ASP A 92 -2.78 7.38 7.30
CA ASP A 92 -3.28 6.96 5.99
C ASP A 92 -2.76 7.91 4.91
N LEU A 93 -1.71 7.49 4.20
CA LEU A 93 -1.06 8.30 3.18
C LEU A 93 -1.95 8.58 1.97
N ALA A 94 -3.04 7.83 1.79
CA ALA A 94 -3.98 8.07 0.71
C ALA A 94 -4.67 9.43 0.84
N GLU A 95 -4.79 9.97 2.05
CA GLU A 95 -5.37 11.30 2.25
C GLU A 95 -4.54 12.38 1.55
N ASP A 96 -3.23 12.18 1.42
CA ASP A 96 -2.35 13.12 0.70
C ASP A 96 -2.68 13.18 -0.80
N PHE A 97 -3.35 12.17 -1.34
CA PHE A 97 -3.78 12.13 -2.73
C PHE A 97 -5.25 12.56 -2.91
N GLY A 98 -5.88 13.07 -1.87
CA GLY A 98 -7.25 13.55 -1.95
C GLY A 98 -8.32 12.53 -1.57
N PHE A 99 -7.93 11.34 -1.11
CA PHE A 99 -8.90 10.36 -0.61
C PHE A 99 -9.49 10.82 0.72
N GLU A 100 -10.77 10.53 0.92
CA GLU A 100 -11.41 10.84 2.19
C GLU A 100 -10.87 9.95 3.31
N PRO A 101 -10.88 10.47 4.57
CA PRO A 101 -10.46 9.65 5.71
C PRO A 101 -11.28 8.36 5.82
N LEU A 102 -10.62 7.30 6.24
CA LEU A 102 -11.28 6.04 6.53
C LEU A 102 -12.17 6.17 7.77
N ARG A 103 -13.32 5.53 7.73
CA ARG A 103 -14.27 5.54 8.83
C ARG A 103 -14.03 4.38 9.78
#